data_904b120292d4f94be4afd5797ce850c9
#
_entry.id   904b120292d4f94be4afd5797ce850c9
#
_cell.length_a   1.000
_cell.length_b   1.000
_cell.length_c   1.000
_cell.angle_alpha   90.00
_cell.angle_beta   90.00
_cell.angle_gamma   90.00
#
_symmetry.space_group_name_H-M   'P 1'
#
loop_
_entity.id
_entity.type
_entity.pdbx_description
1 polymer ?
#
loop_
_entity_poly.entity_id
_entity_poly.type
_entity_poly.pdbx_seq_one_letter_code
_entity_poly.pdbx_strand_id
1 'polypeptide(L)'
;MPVDTQYTTGGDLLVAVLKELGIDTVFGIVSVHNLPLVEAVDRELRFVPVRHEASAVNAADAYGRARGSLGCALTSTGTGAGNAAGSLIEALASGTSVLHVTGQVEAEFLGSGRGFIHETKNQLGMLDAVSVFAATVRSTEEAGDVLRSAARAALASPGGPASVEWPIDLQFAAQTDAPAAVERAAVSAPDDELAVAAQLLASAERPLIWAGGGVLRAGAELTALVEATGAGLLTSNSGRGAVPEDHPQVIGNFATTPAVRALLADADVLLTIGTHFRSNETADYGLELPGAERHIQIDVDAAALGRVYPAAHTLHADAADTLAALLPHARAAEPSWTRRIKDVRAEVRATLHDNIGPQAAICDALRAVLPRDAVVARDVTIPSSSWGNRLLEMYDPRSNVFPRGGGIGQGLGMGIGAALADPERPTVVIAGDGGLAVHLGELLTVAQERPRLTVLVFNDGGYGVLRNMQDRYSERRSGVDLATPDFELLARACGLPYLRIADTEHARPVLEQAVGAEGPTLVEVDLAALGPMKNPFTPPVKIPGT
;
A
#
# COMPACT_ATOMS: atom_id res chain seq x y z
N MET A 1 -5.18 40.17 2.20
CA MET A 1 -4.10 39.50 2.96
C MET A 1 -4.79 38.53 3.87
N PRO A 2 -4.34 37.26 4.00
CA PRO A 2 -4.86 36.38 5.03
C PRO A 2 -4.68 37.08 6.40
N VAL A 3 -5.65 36.88 7.27
CA VAL A 3 -5.61 37.46 8.63
C VAL A 3 -4.86 36.41 9.47
N ASP A 4 -3.81 36.84 10.18
CA ASP A 4 -3.08 35.99 11.12
C ASP A 4 -4.04 35.49 12.19
N THR A 5 -4.10 34.18 12.36
CA THR A 5 -4.92 33.50 13.37
C THR A 5 -4.05 33.14 14.56
N GLN A 6 -4.55 33.37 15.77
CA GLN A 6 -3.87 33.01 17.02
C GLN A 6 -4.42 31.69 17.53
N TYR A 7 -3.53 30.79 17.95
CA TYR A 7 -3.85 29.52 18.60
C TYR A 7 -3.21 29.45 19.98
N THR A 8 -3.88 28.82 20.92
CA THR A 8 -3.42 28.74 22.31
C THR A 8 -2.20 27.85 22.45
N THR A 9 -2.13 26.79 21.65
CA THR A 9 -1.03 25.80 21.65
C THR A 9 -0.70 25.35 20.24
N GLY A 10 0.44 24.66 20.06
CA GLY A 10 0.77 23.96 18.82
C GLY A 10 -0.22 22.82 18.51
N GLY A 11 -0.84 22.22 19.52
CA GLY A 11 -1.91 21.24 19.34
C GLY A 11 -3.14 21.83 18.65
N ASP A 12 -3.58 23.01 19.06
CA ASP A 12 -4.71 23.71 18.43
C ASP A 12 -4.41 24.06 16.97
N LEU A 13 -3.17 24.52 16.68
CA LEU A 13 -2.71 24.76 15.30
C LEU A 13 -2.67 23.46 14.49
N LEU A 14 -2.13 22.35 15.05
CA LEU A 14 -2.11 21.06 14.36
C LEU A 14 -3.53 20.65 13.95
N VAL A 15 -4.48 20.71 14.86
CA VAL A 15 -5.90 20.38 14.59
C VAL A 15 -6.46 21.25 13.47
N ALA A 16 -6.19 22.56 13.49
CA ALA A 16 -6.64 23.46 12.45
C ALA A 16 -6.10 23.05 11.08
N VAL A 17 -4.79 22.78 10.97
CA VAL A 17 -4.16 22.33 9.72
C VAL A 17 -4.68 20.94 9.28
N LEU A 18 -4.89 20.00 10.21
CA LEU A 18 -5.47 18.69 9.88
C LEU A 18 -6.89 18.81 9.32
N LYS A 19 -7.73 19.70 9.90
CA LYS A 19 -9.07 20.00 9.36
C LYS A 19 -9.03 20.64 7.97
N GLU A 20 -8.10 21.55 7.72
CA GLU A 20 -7.86 22.13 6.37
C GLU A 20 -7.51 21.04 5.34
N LEU A 21 -6.75 20.02 5.76
CA LEU A 21 -6.33 18.87 4.93
C LEU A 21 -7.41 17.79 4.81
N GLY A 22 -8.55 17.93 5.48
CA GLY A 22 -9.63 16.94 5.49
C GLY A 22 -9.31 15.69 6.32
N ILE A 23 -8.38 15.77 7.27
CA ILE A 23 -7.99 14.69 8.17
C ILE A 23 -8.84 14.79 9.44
N ASP A 24 -9.61 13.75 9.73
CA ASP A 24 -10.48 13.65 10.90
C ASP A 24 -10.05 12.57 11.91
N THR A 25 -9.07 11.74 11.55
CA THR A 25 -8.59 10.63 12.36
C THR A 25 -7.06 10.60 12.36
N VAL A 26 -6.47 10.47 13.55
CA VAL A 26 -5.02 10.41 13.78
C VAL A 26 -4.69 9.14 14.56
N PHE A 27 -3.69 8.40 14.11
CA PHE A 27 -3.21 7.18 14.76
C PHE A 27 -1.93 7.49 15.53
N GLY A 28 -1.80 7.04 16.77
CA GLY A 28 -0.59 7.39 17.50
C GLY A 28 -0.43 6.79 18.87
N ILE A 29 0.65 7.23 19.53
CA ILE A 29 0.96 6.91 20.92
C ILE A 29 1.24 8.22 21.67
N VAL A 30 0.56 8.40 22.81
CA VAL A 30 0.81 9.53 23.70
C VAL A 30 2.16 9.39 24.41
N SER A 31 2.88 10.47 24.55
CA SER A 31 4.15 10.53 25.29
C SER A 31 4.38 11.91 25.91
N VAL A 32 5.39 12.01 26.78
CA VAL A 32 5.77 13.28 27.41
C VAL A 32 6.19 14.36 26.39
N HIS A 33 6.55 13.98 25.18
CA HIS A 33 7.04 14.92 24.14
C HIS A 33 5.98 15.25 23.07
N ASN A 34 4.72 14.83 23.26
CA ASN A 34 3.63 15.16 22.33
C ASN A 34 2.28 15.41 23.03
N LEU A 35 2.30 15.65 24.34
CA LEU A 35 1.09 15.84 25.15
C LEU A 35 0.12 16.89 24.56
N PRO A 36 0.57 18.12 24.21
CA PRO A 36 -0.35 19.14 23.68
C PRO A 36 -0.95 18.74 22.34
N LEU A 37 -0.20 18.02 21.49
CA LEU A 37 -0.67 17.58 20.19
C LEU A 37 -1.75 16.50 20.34
N VAL A 38 -1.49 15.48 21.18
CA VAL A 38 -2.45 14.39 21.43
C VAL A 38 -3.71 14.91 22.10
N GLU A 39 -3.58 15.79 23.11
CA GLU A 39 -4.72 16.37 23.83
C GLU A 39 -5.65 17.14 22.89
N ALA A 40 -5.10 17.99 22.02
CA ALA A 40 -5.89 18.76 21.08
C ALA A 40 -6.55 17.86 20.03
N VAL A 41 -5.83 16.86 19.52
CA VAL A 41 -6.38 15.89 18.55
C VAL A 41 -7.51 15.07 19.19
N ASP A 42 -7.34 14.55 20.41
CA ASP A 42 -8.36 13.75 21.11
C ASP A 42 -9.61 14.58 21.43
N ARG A 43 -9.45 15.88 21.71
CA ARG A 43 -10.55 16.81 21.98
C ARG A 43 -11.37 17.16 20.75
N GLU A 44 -10.74 17.31 19.58
CA GLU A 44 -11.34 17.94 18.39
C GLU A 44 -11.52 17.00 17.18
N LEU A 45 -10.80 15.89 17.16
CA LEU A 45 -10.77 14.87 16.12
C LEU A 45 -10.89 13.49 16.74
N ARG A 46 -10.74 12.44 15.95
CA ARG A 46 -10.61 11.09 16.46
C ARG A 46 -9.14 10.74 16.68
N PHE A 47 -8.72 10.49 17.91
CA PHE A 47 -7.43 9.89 18.20
C PHE A 47 -7.58 8.37 18.39
N VAL A 48 -6.81 7.58 17.64
CA VAL A 48 -6.78 6.11 17.71
C VAL A 48 -5.47 5.68 18.37
N PRO A 49 -5.48 5.32 19.66
CA PRO A 49 -4.27 4.88 20.36
C PRO A 49 -3.89 3.47 19.92
N VAL A 50 -2.74 3.34 19.30
CA VAL A 50 -2.13 2.05 18.91
C VAL A 50 -1.17 1.55 20.00
N ARG A 51 -0.56 0.36 19.80
CA ARG A 51 0.36 -0.25 20.78
C ARG A 51 1.82 -0.18 20.34
N HIS A 52 2.05 0.21 19.07
CA HIS A 52 3.39 0.39 18.52
C HIS A 52 3.37 1.49 17.45
N GLU A 53 4.39 2.35 17.41
CA GLU A 53 4.46 3.49 16.49
C GLU A 53 4.50 3.07 15.01
N ALA A 54 5.09 1.92 14.71
CA ALA A 54 5.02 1.33 13.37
C ALA A 54 3.56 1.11 12.94
N SER A 55 2.70 0.66 13.86
CA SER A 55 1.27 0.46 13.58
C SER A 55 0.52 1.77 13.39
N ALA A 56 0.96 2.86 14.05
CA ALA A 56 0.41 4.19 13.80
C ALA A 56 0.62 4.61 12.35
N VAL A 57 1.85 4.45 11.85
CA VAL A 57 2.20 4.76 10.44
C VAL A 57 1.45 3.85 9.48
N ASN A 58 1.40 2.53 9.74
CA ASN A 58 0.68 1.57 8.90
C ASN A 58 -0.82 1.86 8.82
N ALA A 59 -1.43 2.21 9.96
CA ALA A 59 -2.83 2.56 10.00
C ALA A 59 -3.10 3.89 9.26
N ALA A 60 -2.27 4.91 9.47
CA ALA A 60 -2.36 6.18 8.75
C ALA A 60 -2.20 5.99 7.24
N ASP A 61 -1.21 5.18 6.80
CA ASP A 61 -1.00 4.85 5.39
C ASP A 61 -2.25 4.21 4.77
N ALA A 62 -2.77 3.14 5.38
CA ALA A 62 -3.94 2.44 4.86
C ALA A 62 -5.22 3.27 4.93
N TYR A 63 -5.39 4.10 5.97
CA TYR A 63 -6.47 5.05 6.09
C TYR A 63 -6.47 6.05 4.92
N GLY A 64 -5.30 6.64 4.62
CA GLY A 64 -5.13 7.53 3.49
C GLY A 64 -5.43 6.86 2.15
N ARG A 65 -4.95 5.63 1.93
CA ARG A 65 -5.24 4.84 0.71
C ARG A 65 -6.72 4.56 0.54
N ALA A 66 -7.41 4.10 1.59
CA ALA A 66 -8.83 3.76 1.54
C ALA A 66 -9.72 4.97 1.26
N ARG A 67 -9.32 6.17 1.72
CA ARG A 67 -10.00 7.44 1.44
C ARG A 67 -9.53 8.14 0.17
N GLY A 68 -8.40 7.75 -0.40
CA GLY A 68 -7.75 8.47 -1.50
C GLY A 68 -7.19 9.84 -1.08
N SER A 69 -6.77 9.95 0.19
CA SER A 69 -6.33 11.21 0.84
C SER A 69 -5.02 11.02 1.62
N LEU A 70 -4.69 11.97 2.47
CA LEU A 70 -3.55 11.95 3.38
C LEU A 70 -3.95 11.29 4.70
N GLY A 71 -3.15 10.36 5.21
CA GLY A 71 -3.27 9.83 6.57
C GLY A 71 -2.32 10.54 7.53
N CYS A 72 -2.62 10.54 8.84
CA CYS A 72 -1.78 11.18 9.84
C CYS A 72 -1.40 10.21 10.98
N ALA A 73 -0.09 10.15 11.26
CA ALA A 73 0.48 9.42 12.39
C ALA A 73 1.16 10.38 13.37
N LEU A 74 0.90 10.21 14.67
CA LEU A 74 1.48 11.02 15.75
C LEU A 74 2.27 10.13 16.70
N THR A 75 3.60 10.35 16.81
CA THR A 75 4.50 9.49 17.58
C THR A 75 5.31 10.27 18.62
N SER A 76 5.99 9.52 19.49
CA SER A 76 6.99 10.08 20.40
C SER A 76 8.32 10.33 19.67
N THR A 77 9.19 11.11 20.30
CA THR A 77 10.58 11.32 19.89
C THR A 77 11.47 10.10 20.22
N GLY A 78 12.67 10.09 19.70
CA GLY A 78 13.70 9.12 20.00
C GLY A 78 13.32 7.71 19.57
N THR A 79 13.10 6.83 20.55
CA THR A 79 12.70 5.45 20.28
C THR A 79 11.36 5.35 19.54
N GLY A 80 10.40 6.23 19.82
CA GLY A 80 9.12 6.26 19.13
C GLY A 80 9.25 6.63 17.66
N ALA A 81 10.02 7.67 17.33
CA ALA A 81 10.34 8.01 15.95
C ALA A 81 11.13 6.89 15.26
N GLY A 82 12.06 6.24 15.99
CA GLY A 82 12.81 5.07 15.50
C GLY A 82 11.91 3.87 15.19
N ASN A 83 10.93 3.58 16.03
CA ASN A 83 9.94 2.52 15.82
C ASN A 83 9.05 2.78 14.59
N ALA A 84 8.76 4.04 14.28
CA ALA A 84 7.98 4.44 13.10
C ALA A 84 8.76 4.28 11.79
N ALA A 85 10.10 4.39 11.81
CA ALA A 85 10.94 4.47 10.62
C ALA A 85 10.76 3.29 9.66
N GLY A 86 10.65 2.06 10.14
CA GLY A 86 10.41 0.88 9.30
C GLY A 86 9.12 0.97 8.49
N SER A 87 8.05 1.48 9.09
CA SER A 87 6.76 1.66 8.39
C SER A 87 6.75 2.89 7.48
N LEU A 88 7.54 3.93 7.79
CA LEU A 88 7.78 5.05 6.87
C LEU A 88 8.50 4.56 5.59
N ILE A 89 9.46 3.63 5.69
CA ILE A 89 10.09 2.99 4.51
C ILE A 89 9.04 2.30 3.65
N GLU A 90 8.06 1.60 4.25
CA GLU A 90 6.96 0.96 3.50
C GLU A 90 6.08 1.98 2.78
N ALA A 91 5.71 3.07 3.45
CA ALA A 91 4.95 4.16 2.84
C ALA A 91 5.75 4.84 1.71
N LEU A 92 7.06 5.07 1.90
CA LEU A 92 7.96 5.61 0.88
C LEU A 92 8.06 4.68 -0.33
N ALA A 93 8.29 3.38 -0.10
CA ALA A 93 8.32 2.38 -1.16
C ALA A 93 6.99 2.26 -1.91
N SER A 94 5.89 2.62 -1.28
CA SER A 94 4.55 2.61 -1.86
C SER A 94 4.19 3.90 -2.59
N GLY A 95 4.91 5.00 -2.34
CA GLY A 95 4.55 6.34 -2.81
C GLY A 95 3.23 6.82 -2.20
N THR A 96 2.95 6.44 -0.94
CA THR A 96 1.67 6.75 -0.28
C THR A 96 1.81 7.93 0.67
N SER A 97 0.78 8.78 0.67
CA SER A 97 0.80 10.05 1.39
C SER A 97 0.51 9.84 2.89
N VAL A 98 1.54 10.02 3.71
CA VAL A 98 1.45 9.98 5.19
C VAL A 98 2.06 11.25 5.76
N LEU A 99 1.33 11.98 6.58
CA LEU A 99 1.86 13.02 7.44
C LEU A 99 2.25 12.39 8.78
N HIS A 100 3.54 12.29 9.04
CA HIS A 100 4.09 11.82 10.29
C HIS A 100 4.53 13.02 11.13
N VAL A 101 3.89 13.22 12.28
CA VAL A 101 4.27 14.25 13.25
C VAL A 101 4.84 13.54 14.47
N THR A 102 6.04 13.92 14.89
CA THR A 102 6.69 13.35 16.06
C THR A 102 7.10 14.43 17.06
N GLY A 103 7.06 14.12 18.32
CA GLY A 103 7.62 15.00 19.33
C GLY A 103 9.12 15.18 19.17
N GLN A 104 9.67 16.16 19.87
CA GLN A 104 11.10 16.36 20.02
C GLN A 104 11.39 16.92 21.44
N VAL A 105 12.62 16.78 21.92
CA VAL A 105 13.09 17.41 23.15
C VAL A 105 12.94 18.93 23.03
N GLU A 106 12.98 19.66 24.14
CA GLU A 106 12.93 21.13 24.15
C GLU A 106 13.99 21.73 23.22
N ALA A 107 13.61 22.81 22.52
CA ALA A 107 14.43 23.43 21.48
C ALA A 107 15.87 23.79 21.96
N GLU A 108 16.02 24.23 23.22
CA GLU A 108 17.32 24.58 23.78
C GLU A 108 18.27 23.37 23.97
N PHE A 109 17.73 22.13 24.02
CA PHE A 109 18.52 20.91 24.22
C PHE A 109 18.80 20.15 22.92
N LEU A 110 18.24 20.59 21.80
CA LEU A 110 18.48 19.96 20.50
C LEU A 110 19.96 19.89 20.17
N GLY A 111 20.48 18.67 19.97
CA GLY A 111 21.88 18.44 19.62
C GLY A 111 22.87 18.76 20.72
N SER A 112 22.42 18.98 21.95
CA SER A 112 23.29 19.32 23.10
C SER A 112 24.16 18.15 23.57
N GLY A 113 23.73 16.90 23.32
CA GLY A 113 24.43 15.70 23.77
C GLY A 113 24.44 15.53 25.28
N ARG A 114 23.49 16.16 25.99
CA ARG A 114 23.41 16.13 27.46
C ARG A 114 22.73 14.87 28.01
N GLY A 115 22.26 13.97 27.13
CA GLY A 115 21.54 12.77 27.53
C GLY A 115 20.12 13.09 28.02
N PHE A 116 19.48 14.08 27.41
CA PHE A 116 18.06 14.36 27.67
C PHE A 116 17.22 13.11 27.35
N ILE A 117 16.16 12.86 28.13
CA ILE A 117 15.32 11.67 27.91
C ILE A 117 14.79 11.65 26.46
N HIS A 118 14.97 10.54 25.77
CA HIS A 118 14.66 10.32 24.35
C HIS A 118 15.50 11.15 23.34
N GLU A 119 16.54 11.87 23.78
CA GLU A 119 17.47 12.54 22.86
C GLU A 119 18.14 11.50 21.97
N THR A 120 18.20 11.78 20.67
CA THR A 120 18.95 10.99 19.70
C THR A 120 20.05 11.82 19.07
N LYS A 121 21.05 11.15 18.49
CA LYS A 121 22.16 11.83 17.82
C LYS A 121 21.68 12.70 16.65
N ASN A 122 20.73 12.22 15.86
CA ASN A 122 20.21 12.92 14.69
C ASN A 122 18.85 12.31 14.25
N GLN A 123 17.77 12.70 14.90
CA GLN A 123 16.43 12.23 14.55
C GLN A 123 16.00 12.75 13.18
N LEU A 124 16.22 14.04 12.91
CA LEU A 124 15.87 14.63 11.62
C LEU A 124 16.51 13.89 10.45
N GLY A 125 17.80 13.57 10.53
CA GLY A 125 18.51 12.83 9.48
C GLY A 125 17.99 11.40 9.29
N MET A 126 17.53 10.74 10.36
CA MET A 126 16.87 9.43 10.26
C MET A 126 15.52 9.57 9.52
N LEU A 127 14.71 10.57 9.87
CA LEU A 127 13.43 10.83 9.26
C LEU A 127 13.56 11.26 7.79
N ASP A 128 14.56 12.07 7.47
CA ASP A 128 14.88 12.48 6.09
C ASP A 128 15.21 11.29 5.19
N ALA A 129 15.96 10.32 5.71
CA ALA A 129 16.30 9.11 4.96
C ALA A 129 15.10 8.20 4.62
N VAL A 130 13.97 8.35 5.31
CA VAL A 130 12.77 7.49 5.15
C VAL A 130 11.52 8.28 4.73
N SER A 131 11.68 9.56 4.37
CA SER A 131 10.58 10.44 3.99
C SER A 131 10.91 11.22 2.71
N VAL A 132 9.90 11.70 2.01
CA VAL A 132 10.07 12.64 0.87
C VAL A 132 10.33 14.08 1.34
N PHE A 133 10.06 14.36 2.62
CA PHE A 133 10.29 15.62 3.27
C PHE A 133 10.46 15.39 4.77
N ALA A 134 11.44 16.03 5.40
CA ALA A 134 11.56 16.05 6.84
C ALA A 134 11.98 17.45 7.33
N ALA A 135 11.36 17.93 8.40
CA ALA A 135 11.68 19.23 8.97
C ALA A 135 11.48 19.27 10.48
N THR A 136 12.23 20.16 11.14
CA THR A 136 12.05 20.52 12.55
C THR A 136 11.30 21.85 12.63
N VAL A 137 10.26 21.94 13.44
CA VAL A 137 9.65 23.21 13.83
C VAL A 137 10.60 23.95 14.75
N ARG A 138 11.02 25.18 14.38
CA ARG A 138 12.02 25.95 15.11
C ARG A 138 11.47 27.19 15.80
N SER A 139 10.26 27.63 15.40
CA SER A 139 9.55 28.72 16.04
C SER A 139 8.04 28.55 15.96
N THR A 140 7.32 29.33 16.73
CA THR A 140 5.86 29.33 16.76
C THR A 140 5.22 29.92 15.51
N GLU A 141 5.96 30.76 14.78
CA GLU A 141 5.49 31.45 13.57
C GLU A 141 5.58 30.59 12.32
N GLU A 142 6.50 29.59 12.30
CA GLU A 142 6.70 28.76 11.11
C GLU A 142 5.96 27.41 11.17
N ALA A 143 5.40 27.03 12.32
CA ALA A 143 4.84 25.70 12.55
C ALA A 143 3.75 25.33 11.53
N GLY A 144 2.83 26.25 11.22
CA GLY A 144 1.78 26.03 10.23
C GLY A 144 2.34 25.83 8.81
N ASP A 145 3.33 26.63 8.43
CA ASP A 145 4.00 26.52 7.12
C ASP A 145 4.78 25.22 6.98
N VAL A 146 5.45 24.76 8.05
CA VAL A 146 6.17 23.47 8.07
C VAL A 146 5.19 22.31 7.89
N LEU A 147 4.07 22.29 8.62
CA LEU A 147 3.03 21.26 8.49
C LEU A 147 2.44 21.21 7.07
N ARG A 148 2.09 22.37 6.50
CA ARG A 148 1.54 22.45 5.12
C ARG A 148 2.58 22.08 4.06
N SER A 149 3.86 22.42 4.29
CA SER A 149 4.95 22.03 3.39
C SER A 149 5.15 20.50 3.41
N ALA A 150 5.10 19.87 4.60
CA ALA A 150 5.12 18.43 4.74
C ALA A 150 3.92 17.77 4.02
N ALA A 151 2.70 18.29 4.25
CA ALA A 151 1.50 17.79 3.57
C ALA A 151 1.58 17.96 2.04
N ARG A 152 2.10 19.08 1.56
CA ARG A 152 2.31 19.33 0.12
C ARG A 152 3.29 18.35 -0.48
N ALA A 153 4.39 18.09 0.19
CA ALA A 153 5.39 17.10 -0.23
C ALA A 153 4.81 15.68 -0.24
N ALA A 154 4.05 15.30 0.79
CA ALA A 154 3.41 13.99 0.85
C ALA A 154 2.38 13.78 -0.27
N LEU A 155 1.63 14.83 -0.63
CA LEU A 155 0.60 14.80 -1.68
C LEU A 155 1.14 15.03 -3.09
N ALA A 156 2.41 15.44 -3.24
CA ALA A 156 3.04 15.64 -4.55
C ALA A 156 3.07 14.35 -5.38
N SER A 157 3.48 14.44 -6.61
CA SER A 157 3.71 13.29 -7.50
C SER A 157 5.17 13.27 -7.97
N PRO A 158 5.91 12.19 -7.64
CA PRO A 158 5.52 11.06 -6.81
C PRO A 158 5.37 11.45 -5.32
N GLY A 159 4.36 10.86 -4.65
CA GLY A 159 4.11 11.09 -3.24
C GLY A 159 4.94 10.21 -2.31
N GLY A 160 4.77 10.40 -1.00
CA GLY A 160 5.44 9.61 0.02
C GLY A 160 5.10 10.09 1.43
N PRO A 161 5.69 9.49 2.48
CA PRO A 161 5.57 10.00 3.83
C PRO A 161 6.38 11.29 3.98
N ALA A 162 5.83 12.24 4.75
CA ALA A 162 6.54 13.46 5.16
C ALA A 162 6.55 13.54 6.69
N SER A 163 7.70 13.85 7.27
CA SER A 163 7.91 13.84 8.71
C SER A 163 8.18 15.24 9.25
N VAL A 164 7.52 15.58 10.37
CA VAL A 164 7.72 16.82 11.10
C VAL A 164 8.09 16.48 12.54
N GLU A 165 9.24 16.90 13.00
CA GLU A 165 9.58 16.85 14.41
C GLU A 165 9.31 18.20 15.08
N TRP A 166 8.67 18.17 16.27
CA TRP A 166 8.18 19.35 16.93
C TRP A 166 8.64 19.40 18.38
N PRO A 167 9.53 20.34 18.77
CA PRO A 167 9.98 20.51 20.13
C PRO A 167 8.83 20.76 21.12
N ILE A 168 8.87 20.09 22.29
CA ILE A 168 7.75 20.07 23.25
C ILE A 168 7.45 21.46 23.82
N ASP A 169 8.46 22.28 24.06
CA ASP A 169 8.30 23.67 24.52
C ASP A 169 7.54 24.54 23.50
N LEU A 170 7.82 24.36 22.21
CA LEU A 170 7.10 25.03 21.14
C LEU A 170 5.66 24.51 20.98
N GLN A 171 5.39 23.25 21.31
CA GLN A 171 4.02 22.71 21.31
C GLN A 171 3.13 23.36 22.39
N PHE A 172 3.69 23.70 23.56
CA PHE A 172 2.96 24.38 24.62
C PHE A 172 2.79 25.89 24.39
N ALA A 173 3.62 26.47 23.54
CA ALA A 173 3.59 27.89 23.27
C ALA A 173 2.38 28.28 22.41
N ALA A 174 1.92 29.54 22.56
CA ALA A 174 0.93 30.11 21.65
C ALA A 174 1.50 30.24 20.24
N GLN A 175 0.68 29.97 19.23
CA GLN A 175 1.08 29.98 17.82
C GLN A 175 0.43 31.11 17.08
N THR A 176 1.11 31.61 16.05
CA THR A 176 0.54 32.54 15.05
C THR A 176 0.65 31.89 13.70
N ASP A 177 -0.42 31.85 12.92
CA ASP A 177 -0.46 31.21 11.63
C ASP A 177 -1.25 32.00 10.59
N ALA A 178 -0.78 31.97 9.35
CA ALA A 178 -1.47 32.50 8.18
C ALA A 178 -1.91 31.34 7.29
N PRO A 179 -3.19 30.89 7.37
CA PRO A 179 -3.68 29.75 6.59
C PRO A 179 -3.41 29.89 5.10
N ALA A 180 -2.90 28.84 4.47
CA ALA A 180 -2.59 28.77 3.04
C ALA A 180 -3.04 27.43 2.44
N ALA A 181 -3.62 27.47 1.25
CA ALA A 181 -4.06 26.26 0.57
C ALA A 181 -2.88 25.35 0.21
N VAL A 182 -3.10 24.06 0.36
CA VAL A 182 -2.19 23.00 -0.12
C VAL A 182 -2.70 22.51 -1.47
N GLU A 183 -2.06 22.94 -2.54
CA GLU A 183 -2.40 22.55 -3.91
C GLU A 183 -1.39 21.52 -4.45
N ARG A 184 -1.88 20.60 -5.26
CA ARG A 184 -1.05 19.63 -5.98
C ARG A 184 -0.67 20.22 -7.34
N ALA A 185 0.62 20.25 -7.66
CA ALA A 185 1.08 20.65 -8.99
C ALA A 185 0.68 19.61 -10.04
N ALA A 186 0.10 20.04 -11.14
CA ALA A 186 -0.15 19.20 -12.31
C ALA A 186 1.13 19.08 -13.16
N VAL A 187 1.34 17.92 -13.76
CA VAL A 187 2.44 17.65 -14.70
C VAL A 187 1.82 17.23 -16.03
N SER A 188 2.11 17.96 -17.10
CA SER A 188 1.54 17.72 -18.44
C SER A 188 2.65 17.48 -19.46
N ALA A 189 2.45 16.54 -20.37
CA ALA A 189 3.37 16.27 -21.48
C ALA A 189 3.29 17.38 -22.54
N PRO A 190 4.39 17.66 -23.27
CA PRO A 190 4.38 18.48 -24.46
C PRO A 190 3.47 17.90 -25.55
N ASP A 191 2.79 18.78 -26.31
CA ASP A 191 1.84 18.36 -27.36
C ASP A 191 2.49 17.53 -28.47
N ASP A 192 3.72 17.82 -28.83
CA ASP A 192 4.49 17.10 -29.86
C ASP A 192 4.86 15.67 -29.41
N GLU A 193 5.27 15.46 -28.16
CA GLU A 193 5.52 14.16 -27.58
C GLU A 193 4.22 13.33 -27.50
N LEU A 194 3.12 13.97 -27.08
CA LEU A 194 1.80 13.37 -27.02
C LEU A 194 1.30 12.93 -28.40
N ALA A 195 1.52 13.76 -29.43
CA ALA A 195 1.12 13.44 -30.82
C ALA A 195 1.86 12.21 -31.36
N VAL A 196 3.15 12.08 -31.05
CA VAL A 196 3.95 10.89 -31.44
C VAL A 196 3.45 9.64 -30.74
N ALA A 197 3.20 9.69 -29.44
CA ALA A 197 2.65 8.57 -28.68
C ALA A 197 1.26 8.15 -29.20
N ALA A 198 0.39 9.13 -29.50
CA ALA A 198 -0.93 8.90 -30.09
C ALA A 198 -0.85 8.22 -31.46
N GLN A 199 0.07 8.65 -32.32
CA GLN A 199 0.27 8.04 -33.63
C GLN A 199 0.76 6.59 -33.51
N LEU A 200 1.69 6.31 -32.60
CA LEU A 200 2.18 4.97 -32.35
C LEU A 200 1.06 4.05 -31.84
N LEU A 201 0.29 4.51 -30.86
CA LEU A 201 -0.84 3.77 -30.32
C LEU A 201 -1.93 3.52 -31.40
N ALA A 202 -2.20 4.50 -32.26
CA ALA A 202 -3.17 4.37 -33.35
C ALA A 202 -2.75 3.36 -34.43
N SER A 203 -1.46 3.05 -34.54
CA SER A 203 -0.93 2.06 -35.48
C SER A 203 -0.87 0.64 -34.91
N ALA A 204 -1.15 0.46 -33.62
CA ALA A 204 -0.99 -0.81 -32.94
C ALA A 204 -2.07 -1.83 -33.36
N GLU A 205 -1.65 -3.00 -33.76
CA GLU A 205 -2.51 -4.16 -34.06
C GLU A 205 -2.56 -5.14 -32.87
N ARG A 206 -1.50 -5.15 -32.06
CA ARG A 206 -1.32 -6.02 -30.90
C ARG A 206 -0.83 -5.25 -29.65
N PRO A 207 -1.62 -4.28 -29.19
CA PRO A 207 -1.24 -3.44 -28.05
C PRO A 207 -1.32 -4.21 -26.72
N LEU A 208 -0.37 -3.90 -25.83
CA LEU A 208 -0.43 -4.23 -24.41
C LEU A 208 -0.29 -2.95 -23.57
N ILE A 209 -0.96 -2.93 -22.44
CA ILE A 209 -0.85 -1.87 -21.44
C ILE A 209 -0.34 -2.50 -20.15
N TRP A 210 0.63 -1.86 -19.48
CA TRP A 210 1.10 -2.25 -18.15
C TRP A 210 0.97 -1.08 -17.17
N ALA A 211 0.01 -1.19 -16.26
CA ALA A 211 -0.35 -0.13 -15.32
C ALA A 211 0.24 -0.39 -13.93
N GLY A 212 0.89 0.61 -13.36
CA GLY A 212 1.39 0.64 -11.99
C GLY A 212 0.55 1.48 -11.05
N GLY A 213 1.14 1.94 -9.93
CA GLY A 213 0.47 2.77 -8.94
C GLY A 213 0.07 4.17 -9.43
N GLY A 214 0.68 4.65 -10.51
CA GLY A 214 0.36 5.95 -11.09
C GLY A 214 -1.06 6.06 -11.67
N VAL A 215 -1.74 4.93 -11.94
CA VAL A 215 -3.10 4.93 -12.50
C VAL A 215 -4.22 4.92 -11.45
N LEU A 216 -3.91 4.95 -10.14
CA LEU A 216 -4.93 4.80 -9.10
C LEU A 216 -6.02 5.90 -9.12
N ARG A 217 -5.73 7.04 -9.76
CA ARG A 217 -6.67 8.14 -9.96
C ARG A 217 -7.16 8.29 -11.40
N ALA A 218 -6.70 7.41 -12.30
CA ALA A 218 -6.98 7.42 -13.73
C ALA A 218 -7.77 6.17 -14.18
N GLY A 219 -8.54 5.57 -13.26
CA GLY A 219 -9.22 4.30 -13.52
C GLY A 219 -10.27 4.38 -14.63
N ALA A 220 -11.01 5.49 -14.72
CA ALA A 220 -12.01 5.70 -15.75
C ALA A 220 -11.37 5.84 -17.14
N GLU A 221 -10.33 6.68 -17.25
CA GLU A 221 -9.58 6.93 -18.48
C GLU A 221 -8.85 5.67 -18.94
N LEU A 222 -8.25 4.92 -18.00
CA LEU A 222 -7.59 3.63 -18.30
C LEU A 222 -8.60 2.59 -18.79
N THR A 223 -9.77 2.50 -18.16
CA THR A 223 -10.83 1.59 -18.60
C THR A 223 -11.27 1.92 -20.02
N ALA A 224 -11.56 3.21 -20.28
CA ALA A 224 -11.97 3.65 -21.61
C ALA A 224 -10.90 3.36 -22.68
N LEU A 225 -9.62 3.55 -22.36
CA LEU A 225 -8.52 3.26 -23.30
C LEU A 225 -8.38 1.75 -23.55
N VAL A 226 -8.48 0.91 -22.51
CA VAL A 226 -8.46 -0.56 -22.64
C VAL A 226 -9.59 -1.05 -23.51
N GLU A 227 -10.81 -0.53 -23.33
CA GLU A 227 -11.98 -0.88 -24.14
C GLU A 227 -11.84 -0.42 -25.60
N ALA A 228 -11.40 0.82 -25.81
CA ALA A 228 -11.25 1.39 -27.16
C ALA A 228 -10.14 0.70 -27.97
N THR A 229 -9.04 0.34 -27.33
CA THR A 229 -7.89 -0.32 -28.01
C THR A 229 -8.04 -1.83 -28.09
N GLY A 230 -8.81 -2.47 -27.22
CA GLY A 230 -8.81 -3.92 -27.10
C GLY A 230 -7.49 -4.48 -26.53
N ALA A 231 -6.66 -3.64 -25.91
CA ALA A 231 -5.37 -4.04 -25.33
C ALA A 231 -5.52 -4.98 -24.14
N GLY A 232 -4.58 -5.90 -23.97
CA GLY A 232 -4.44 -6.66 -22.73
C GLY A 232 -3.84 -5.78 -21.63
N LEU A 233 -4.45 -5.77 -20.46
CA LEU A 233 -3.99 -4.99 -19.30
C LEU A 233 -3.20 -5.87 -18.33
N LEU A 234 -1.91 -5.62 -18.21
CA LEU A 234 -1.07 -6.09 -17.12
C LEU A 234 -1.09 -5.05 -15.99
N THR A 235 -1.07 -5.51 -14.76
CA THR A 235 -0.95 -4.63 -13.61
C THR A 235 0.25 -5.03 -12.75
N SER A 236 0.94 -4.04 -12.21
CA SER A 236 1.74 -4.27 -11.01
C SER A 236 0.81 -4.53 -9.82
N ASN A 237 1.35 -5.01 -8.69
CA ASN A 237 0.55 -5.10 -7.47
C ASN A 237 -0.11 -3.77 -7.09
N SER A 238 0.53 -2.66 -7.47
CA SER A 238 0.08 -1.31 -7.15
C SER A 238 -1.03 -0.79 -8.04
N GLY A 239 -1.10 -1.24 -9.28
CA GLY A 239 -2.12 -0.81 -10.26
C GLY A 239 -3.41 -1.63 -10.23
N ARG A 240 -3.50 -2.65 -9.36
CA ARG A 240 -4.67 -3.53 -9.26
C ARG A 240 -5.94 -2.78 -8.86
N GLY A 241 -7.04 -3.13 -9.46
CA GLY A 241 -8.34 -2.51 -9.19
C GLY A 241 -8.58 -1.17 -9.91
N ALA A 242 -7.57 -0.57 -10.55
CA ALA A 242 -7.77 0.63 -11.36
C ALA A 242 -8.73 0.38 -12.54
N VAL A 243 -8.63 -0.78 -13.16
CA VAL A 243 -9.71 -1.38 -13.96
C VAL A 243 -10.20 -2.59 -13.17
N PRO A 244 -11.51 -2.79 -12.98
CA PRO A 244 -12.05 -3.95 -12.26
C PRO A 244 -11.49 -5.26 -12.84
N GLU A 245 -10.95 -6.13 -11.98
CA GLU A 245 -10.23 -7.34 -12.43
C GLU A 245 -11.10 -8.45 -13.01
N ASP A 246 -12.43 -8.33 -12.94
CA ASP A 246 -13.37 -9.16 -13.70
C ASP A 246 -13.50 -8.73 -15.18
N HIS A 247 -12.96 -7.58 -15.56
CA HIS A 247 -12.95 -7.13 -16.95
C HIS A 247 -12.15 -8.11 -17.83
N PRO A 248 -12.69 -8.56 -19.00
CA PRO A 248 -12.12 -9.66 -19.78
C PRO A 248 -10.73 -9.39 -20.36
N GLN A 249 -10.29 -8.15 -20.45
CA GLN A 249 -8.97 -7.75 -20.96
C GLN A 249 -7.94 -7.57 -19.84
N VAL A 250 -8.34 -7.64 -18.54
CA VAL A 250 -7.41 -7.53 -17.41
C VAL A 250 -6.73 -8.89 -17.19
N ILE A 251 -5.50 -9.01 -17.65
CA ILE A 251 -4.64 -10.16 -17.37
C ILE A 251 -4.20 -10.12 -15.88
N GLY A 252 -3.87 -8.93 -15.38
CA GLY A 252 -3.45 -8.72 -14.00
C GLY A 252 -1.94 -8.90 -13.78
N ASN A 253 -1.54 -9.27 -12.56
CA ASN A 253 -0.13 -9.39 -12.16
C ASN A 253 0.47 -10.76 -12.50
N PHE A 254 0.56 -11.08 -13.80
CA PHE A 254 1.06 -12.35 -14.31
C PHE A 254 2.23 -12.21 -15.29
N ALA A 255 2.88 -11.04 -15.36
CA ALA A 255 3.92 -10.73 -16.35
C ALA A 255 5.07 -11.75 -16.42
N THR A 256 5.39 -12.42 -15.30
CA THR A 256 6.48 -13.39 -15.22
C THR A 256 6.12 -14.81 -15.69
N THR A 257 4.85 -15.08 -16.01
CA THR A 257 4.40 -16.40 -16.49
C THR A 257 4.76 -16.64 -17.97
N PRO A 258 5.03 -17.88 -18.37
CA PRO A 258 5.43 -18.18 -19.78
C PRO A 258 4.42 -17.68 -20.80
N ALA A 259 3.12 -17.87 -20.56
CA ALA A 259 2.07 -17.45 -21.49
C ALA A 259 2.02 -15.92 -21.68
N VAL A 260 2.22 -15.13 -20.60
CA VAL A 260 2.24 -13.67 -20.69
C VAL A 260 3.55 -13.16 -21.29
N ARG A 261 4.69 -13.84 -21.03
CA ARG A 261 5.95 -13.52 -21.72
C ARG A 261 5.82 -13.69 -23.24
N ALA A 262 5.10 -14.71 -23.69
CA ALA A 262 4.81 -14.88 -25.12
C ALA A 262 3.91 -13.76 -25.68
N LEU A 263 2.96 -13.22 -24.89
CA LEU A 263 2.21 -12.03 -25.29
C LEU A 263 3.11 -10.79 -25.39
N LEU A 264 4.00 -10.57 -24.41
CA LEU A 264 4.94 -9.44 -24.42
C LEU A 264 5.87 -9.50 -25.65
N ALA A 265 6.36 -10.68 -26.03
CA ALA A 265 7.22 -10.87 -27.18
C ALA A 265 6.51 -10.58 -28.51
N ASP A 266 5.20 -10.86 -28.60
CA ASP A 266 4.41 -10.69 -29.81
C ASP A 266 3.70 -9.32 -29.91
N ALA A 267 3.71 -8.55 -28.84
CA ALA A 267 3.13 -7.21 -28.81
C ALA A 267 3.89 -6.26 -29.76
N ASP A 268 3.16 -5.45 -30.50
CA ASP A 268 3.75 -4.45 -31.40
C ASP A 268 3.83 -3.05 -30.75
N VAL A 269 3.04 -2.78 -29.72
CA VAL A 269 3.15 -1.58 -28.89
C VAL A 269 2.93 -1.96 -27.42
N LEU A 270 3.81 -1.46 -26.55
CA LEU A 270 3.67 -1.52 -25.09
C LEU A 270 3.51 -0.10 -24.54
N LEU A 271 2.38 0.14 -23.88
CA LEU A 271 2.14 1.37 -23.11
C LEU A 271 2.31 1.06 -21.64
N THR A 272 3.27 1.71 -20.97
CA THR A 272 3.49 1.56 -19.52
C THR A 272 3.16 2.85 -18.81
N ILE A 273 2.44 2.75 -17.66
CA ILE A 273 1.88 3.92 -17.00
C ILE A 273 2.13 3.82 -15.49
N GLY A 274 2.92 4.74 -14.94
CA GLY A 274 3.16 4.88 -13.52
C GLY A 274 3.64 3.58 -12.85
N THR A 275 4.56 2.85 -13.51
CA THR A 275 5.09 1.58 -13.02
C THR A 275 6.60 1.63 -12.82
N HIS A 276 7.07 1.16 -11.64
CA HIS A 276 8.48 1.14 -11.29
C HIS A 276 9.22 -0.10 -11.79
N PHE A 277 8.54 -1.07 -12.44
CA PHE A 277 9.13 -2.32 -12.91
C PHE A 277 9.96 -3.03 -11.83
N ARG A 278 9.34 -3.35 -10.71
CA ARG A 278 10.04 -3.97 -9.58
C ARG A 278 10.62 -5.33 -9.95
N SER A 279 11.72 -5.71 -9.30
CA SER A 279 12.43 -6.98 -9.57
C SER A 279 11.52 -8.20 -9.51
N ASN A 280 10.65 -8.28 -8.50
CA ASN A 280 9.71 -9.39 -8.32
C ASN A 280 8.57 -9.44 -9.35
N GLU A 281 8.29 -8.36 -10.06
CA GLU A 281 7.28 -8.26 -11.12
C GLU A 281 7.89 -8.45 -12.51
N THR A 282 9.23 -8.37 -12.62
CA THR A 282 10.00 -8.42 -13.87
C THR A 282 10.98 -9.60 -13.92
N ALA A 283 10.86 -10.58 -13.03
CA ALA A 283 11.80 -11.70 -12.88
C ALA A 283 13.26 -11.21 -12.76
N ASP A 284 13.53 -10.36 -11.78
CA ASP A 284 14.82 -9.68 -11.55
C ASP A 284 15.33 -8.93 -12.80
N TYR A 285 14.43 -8.15 -13.40
CA TYR A 285 14.69 -7.35 -14.62
C TYR A 285 14.99 -8.19 -15.86
N GLY A 286 14.69 -9.51 -15.82
CA GLY A 286 14.94 -10.46 -16.89
C GLY A 286 13.77 -10.64 -17.88
N LEU A 287 12.73 -9.78 -17.84
CA LEU A 287 11.69 -9.81 -18.85
C LEU A 287 12.19 -9.14 -20.14
N GLU A 288 11.88 -9.77 -21.26
CA GLU A 288 12.02 -9.16 -22.58
C GLU A 288 10.74 -8.38 -22.89
N LEU A 289 10.87 -7.07 -23.07
CA LEU A 289 9.79 -6.19 -23.50
C LEU A 289 9.94 -5.88 -24.99
N PRO A 290 8.86 -5.39 -25.65
CA PRO A 290 8.97 -4.83 -27.01
C PRO A 290 10.11 -3.80 -27.09
N GLY A 291 10.75 -3.69 -28.27
CA GLY A 291 11.88 -2.77 -28.47
C GLY A 291 11.54 -1.33 -28.06
N ALA A 292 12.55 -0.55 -27.72
CA ALA A 292 12.37 0.81 -27.21
C ALA A 292 11.50 1.69 -28.13
N GLU A 293 11.60 1.50 -29.44
CA GLU A 293 10.82 2.22 -30.47
C GLU A 293 9.32 1.87 -30.46
N ARG A 294 8.93 0.83 -29.73
CA ARG A 294 7.55 0.35 -29.55
C ARG A 294 7.05 0.51 -28.12
N HIS A 295 7.85 1.16 -27.28
CA HIS A 295 7.57 1.36 -25.87
C HIS A 295 7.24 2.83 -25.59
N ILE A 296 6.00 3.08 -25.18
CA ILE A 296 5.52 4.37 -24.66
C ILE A 296 5.53 4.27 -23.14
N GLN A 297 6.20 5.20 -22.46
CA GLN A 297 6.22 5.24 -20.99
C GLN A 297 5.69 6.58 -20.47
N ILE A 298 4.66 6.52 -19.63
CA ILE A 298 4.06 7.67 -18.95
C ILE A 298 4.42 7.57 -17.46
N ASP A 299 5.03 8.60 -16.90
CA ASP A 299 5.29 8.68 -15.47
C ASP A 299 5.36 10.15 -15.01
N VAL A 300 4.92 10.42 -13.77
CA VAL A 300 5.05 11.73 -13.10
C VAL A 300 6.44 11.95 -12.52
N ASP A 301 7.24 10.89 -12.35
CA ASP A 301 8.63 10.93 -11.97
C ASP A 301 9.51 10.89 -13.22
N ALA A 302 10.05 12.05 -13.61
CA ALA A 302 10.97 12.13 -14.75
C ALA A 302 12.17 11.19 -14.61
N ALA A 303 12.63 10.91 -13.37
CA ALA A 303 13.74 9.98 -13.13
C ALA A 303 13.35 8.51 -13.32
N ALA A 304 12.07 8.17 -13.37
CA ALA A 304 11.59 6.81 -13.65
C ALA A 304 11.59 6.47 -15.14
N LEU A 305 11.52 7.50 -16.00
CA LEU A 305 11.44 7.34 -17.46
C LEU A 305 12.73 6.72 -18.02
N GLY A 306 12.61 5.56 -18.68
CA GLY A 306 13.74 4.81 -19.26
C GLY A 306 14.71 4.19 -18.26
N ARG A 307 14.49 4.31 -16.94
CA ARG A 307 15.43 3.88 -15.89
C ARG A 307 15.64 2.37 -15.85
N VAL A 308 14.59 1.58 -16.00
CA VAL A 308 14.65 0.11 -15.90
C VAL A 308 14.65 -0.53 -17.29
N TYR A 309 13.73 -0.11 -18.13
CA TYR A 309 13.64 -0.55 -19.53
C TYR A 309 13.69 0.66 -20.45
N PRO A 310 14.45 0.59 -21.55
CA PRO A 310 14.47 1.67 -22.53
C PRO A 310 13.08 1.93 -23.12
N ALA A 311 12.72 3.21 -23.27
CA ALA A 311 11.53 3.66 -23.96
C ALA A 311 11.89 4.86 -24.84
N ALA A 312 11.62 4.79 -26.13
CA ALA A 312 11.89 5.89 -27.05
C ALA A 312 10.84 7.00 -26.96
N HIS A 313 9.64 6.67 -26.44
CA HIS A 313 8.52 7.59 -26.32
C HIS A 313 8.17 7.76 -24.85
N THR A 314 8.77 8.76 -24.21
CA THR A 314 8.55 9.06 -22.78
C THR A 314 7.68 10.28 -22.62
N LEU A 315 6.68 10.21 -21.74
CA LEU A 315 5.78 11.30 -21.39
C LEU A 315 5.91 11.59 -19.90
N HIS A 316 6.55 12.70 -19.55
CA HIS A 316 6.60 13.21 -18.18
C HIS A 316 5.28 13.91 -17.87
N ALA A 317 4.29 13.16 -17.35
CA ALA A 317 2.93 13.67 -17.20
C ALA A 317 2.08 12.86 -16.21
N ASP A 318 0.98 13.46 -15.76
CA ASP A 318 -0.08 12.77 -15.02
C ASP A 318 -0.83 11.77 -15.91
N ALA A 319 -1.15 10.62 -15.34
CA ALA A 319 -1.79 9.54 -16.09
C ALA A 319 -3.20 9.92 -16.60
N ALA A 320 -4.03 10.57 -15.78
CA ALA A 320 -5.42 10.84 -16.14
C ALA A 320 -5.53 11.74 -17.36
N ASP A 321 -4.85 12.91 -17.32
CA ASP A 321 -4.87 13.87 -18.42
C ASP A 321 -4.27 13.29 -19.70
N THR A 322 -3.16 12.52 -19.56
CA THR A 322 -2.50 11.90 -20.69
C THR A 322 -3.35 10.81 -21.35
N LEU A 323 -3.98 9.95 -20.55
CA LEU A 323 -4.88 8.92 -21.07
C LEU A 323 -6.12 9.51 -21.75
N ALA A 324 -6.70 10.57 -21.16
CA ALA A 324 -7.81 11.30 -21.77
C ALA A 324 -7.42 11.90 -23.14
N ALA A 325 -6.20 12.43 -23.26
CA ALA A 325 -5.70 12.99 -24.53
C ALA A 325 -5.35 11.91 -25.57
N LEU A 326 -4.91 10.72 -25.14
CA LEU A 326 -4.63 9.59 -26.06
C LEU A 326 -5.92 8.89 -26.55
N LEU A 327 -6.99 8.88 -25.76
CA LEU A 327 -8.23 8.15 -26.04
C LEU A 327 -8.85 8.45 -27.42
N PRO A 328 -8.94 9.70 -27.93
CA PRO A 328 -9.49 10.00 -29.26
C PRO A 328 -8.72 9.37 -30.43
N HIS A 329 -7.48 8.99 -30.20
CA HIS A 329 -6.60 8.37 -31.20
C HIS A 329 -6.58 6.84 -31.11
N ALA A 330 -7.25 6.26 -30.11
CA ALA A 330 -7.29 4.82 -29.91
C ALA A 330 -7.94 4.11 -31.10
N ARG A 331 -7.38 2.96 -31.49
CA ARG A 331 -7.95 2.05 -32.50
C ARG A 331 -8.02 0.65 -31.93
N ALA A 332 -9.05 -0.08 -32.33
CA ALA A 332 -9.25 -1.45 -31.89
C ALA A 332 -8.15 -2.37 -32.44
N ALA A 333 -7.59 -3.19 -31.59
CA ALA A 333 -6.65 -4.26 -31.92
C ALA A 333 -7.28 -5.30 -32.85
N GLU A 334 -6.44 -6.16 -33.45
CA GLU A 334 -6.92 -7.30 -34.21
C GLU A 334 -7.84 -8.21 -33.35
N PRO A 335 -8.98 -8.70 -33.89
CA PRO A 335 -9.87 -9.60 -33.14
C PRO A 335 -9.20 -10.90 -32.67
N SER A 336 -8.18 -11.38 -33.39
CA SER A 336 -7.34 -12.51 -33.01
C SER A 336 -6.53 -12.24 -31.76
N TRP A 337 -5.99 -11.01 -31.61
CA TRP A 337 -5.26 -10.56 -30.45
C TRP A 337 -6.13 -10.48 -29.20
N THR A 338 -7.29 -9.87 -29.31
CA THR A 338 -8.26 -9.78 -28.21
C THR A 338 -8.73 -11.16 -27.72
N ARG A 339 -8.90 -12.14 -28.62
CA ARG A 339 -9.19 -13.52 -28.22
C ARG A 339 -8.00 -14.14 -27.48
N ARG A 340 -6.80 -14.01 -28.00
CA ARG A 340 -5.58 -14.54 -27.38
C ARG A 340 -5.37 -13.99 -25.97
N ILE A 341 -5.65 -12.69 -25.74
CA ILE A 341 -5.59 -12.08 -24.40
C ILE A 341 -6.52 -12.81 -23.44
N LYS A 342 -7.78 -13.06 -23.85
CA LYS A 342 -8.77 -13.76 -23.01
C LYS A 342 -8.34 -15.20 -22.72
N ASP A 343 -7.78 -15.90 -23.73
CA ASP A 343 -7.32 -17.27 -23.56
C ASP A 343 -6.13 -17.35 -22.59
N VAL A 344 -5.14 -16.45 -22.75
CA VAL A 344 -3.98 -16.36 -21.83
C VAL A 344 -4.43 -15.98 -20.42
N ARG A 345 -5.36 -15.03 -20.27
CA ARG A 345 -5.93 -14.69 -18.95
C ARG A 345 -6.55 -15.92 -18.27
N ALA A 346 -7.36 -16.68 -19.01
CA ALA A 346 -7.97 -17.90 -18.49
C ALA A 346 -6.93 -18.96 -18.10
N GLU A 347 -5.93 -19.18 -18.97
CA GLU A 347 -4.83 -20.13 -18.73
C GLU A 347 -4.04 -19.83 -17.46
N VAL A 348 -3.54 -18.59 -17.30
CA VAL A 348 -2.67 -18.24 -16.15
C VAL A 348 -3.43 -18.29 -14.84
N ARG A 349 -4.72 -17.91 -14.85
CA ARG A 349 -5.58 -17.98 -13.66
C ARG A 349 -5.89 -19.44 -13.29
N ALA A 350 -6.26 -20.28 -14.24
CA ALA A 350 -6.52 -21.70 -14.02
C ALA A 350 -5.27 -22.43 -13.51
N THR A 351 -4.11 -22.14 -14.11
CA THR A 351 -2.83 -22.72 -13.69
C THR A 351 -2.49 -22.36 -12.25
N LEU A 352 -2.63 -21.09 -11.85
CA LEU A 352 -2.36 -20.69 -10.47
C LEU A 352 -3.39 -21.27 -9.51
N HIS A 353 -4.68 -21.30 -9.88
CA HIS A 353 -5.74 -21.87 -9.07
C HIS A 353 -5.49 -23.37 -8.76
N ASP A 354 -5.07 -24.15 -9.77
CA ASP A 354 -4.66 -25.54 -9.56
C ASP A 354 -3.42 -25.67 -8.65
N ASN A 355 -2.43 -24.80 -8.84
CA ASN A 355 -1.18 -24.84 -8.08
C ASN A 355 -1.33 -24.55 -6.58
N ILE A 356 -2.29 -23.71 -6.19
CA ILE A 356 -2.52 -23.36 -4.79
C ILE A 356 -3.28 -24.45 -4.01
N GLY A 357 -3.78 -25.47 -4.68
CA GLY A 357 -4.39 -26.64 -4.04
C GLY A 357 -5.56 -26.28 -3.12
N PRO A 358 -5.60 -26.78 -1.87
CA PRO A 358 -6.72 -26.52 -0.97
C PRO A 358 -6.98 -25.02 -0.68
N GLN A 359 -5.98 -24.17 -0.82
CA GLN A 359 -6.15 -22.72 -0.63
C GLN A 359 -7.03 -22.08 -1.72
N ALA A 360 -7.28 -22.76 -2.85
CA ALA A 360 -8.22 -22.31 -3.87
C ALA A 360 -9.64 -22.13 -3.29
N ALA A 361 -10.09 -23.05 -2.46
CA ALA A 361 -11.40 -22.96 -1.81
C ALA A 361 -11.50 -21.72 -0.89
N ILE A 362 -10.41 -21.33 -0.22
CA ILE A 362 -10.37 -20.11 0.59
C ILE A 362 -10.44 -18.86 -0.30
N CYS A 363 -9.67 -18.84 -1.39
CA CYS A 363 -9.66 -17.73 -2.35
C CYS A 363 -11.04 -17.52 -2.98
N ASP A 364 -11.67 -18.59 -3.44
CA ASP A 364 -13.00 -18.58 -4.07
C ASP A 364 -14.07 -18.17 -3.08
N ALA A 365 -14.04 -18.71 -1.86
CA ALA A 365 -14.96 -18.36 -0.79
C ALA A 365 -14.83 -16.88 -0.40
N LEU A 366 -13.60 -16.38 -0.24
CA LEU A 366 -13.36 -14.95 0.02
C LEU A 366 -13.96 -14.08 -1.07
N ARG A 367 -13.70 -14.38 -2.35
CA ARG A 367 -14.25 -13.57 -3.44
C ARG A 367 -15.76 -13.63 -3.48
N ALA A 368 -16.36 -14.78 -3.16
CA ALA A 368 -17.81 -14.97 -3.18
C ALA A 368 -18.54 -14.21 -2.04
N VAL A 369 -17.92 -14.09 -0.87
CA VAL A 369 -18.54 -13.44 0.30
C VAL A 369 -18.24 -11.95 0.41
N LEU A 370 -17.09 -11.50 -0.15
CA LEU A 370 -16.71 -10.09 -0.08
C LEU A 370 -17.55 -9.25 -1.07
N PRO A 371 -18.16 -8.16 -0.64
CA PRO A 371 -18.72 -7.19 -1.58
C PRO A 371 -17.63 -6.58 -2.47
N ARG A 372 -18.03 -5.98 -3.59
CA ARG A 372 -17.07 -5.46 -4.59
C ARG A 372 -16.18 -4.34 -4.06
N ASP A 373 -16.66 -3.58 -3.11
CA ASP A 373 -15.99 -2.47 -2.46
C ASP A 373 -15.24 -2.84 -1.18
N ALA A 374 -15.30 -4.11 -0.74
CA ALA A 374 -14.56 -4.57 0.45
C ALA A 374 -13.07 -4.26 0.34
N VAL A 375 -12.46 -3.87 1.45
CA VAL A 375 -11.01 -3.64 1.51
C VAL A 375 -10.28 -4.92 1.90
N VAL A 376 -9.22 -5.25 1.16
CA VAL A 376 -8.33 -6.37 1.44
C VAL A 376 -6.97 -5.82 1.81
N ALA A 377 -6.70 -5.78 3.11
CA ALA A 377 -5.40 -5.47 3.67
C ALA A 377 -4.59 -6.78 3.78
N ARG A 378 -3.34 -6.75 3.35
CA ARG A 378 -2.54 -7.97 3.26
C ARG A 378 -1.18 -7.76 3.92
N ASP A 379 -0.71 -8.76 4.64
CA ASP A 379 0.67 -8.84 5.09
C ASP A 379 1.53 -9.61 4.07
N VAL A 380 2.84 -9.64 4.27
CA VAL A 380 3.75 -10.47 3.48
C VAL A 380 3.65 -11.92 3.97
N THR A 381 2.88 -12.73 3.28
CA THR A 381 2.67 -14.16 3.56
C THR A 381 2.42 -14.92 2.26
N ILE A 382 2.49 -16.26 2.29
CA ILE A 382 2.28 -17.10 1.10
C ILE A 382 0.93 -16.82 0.43
N PRO A 383 -0.23 -16.83 1.13
CA PRO A 383 -1.51 -16.50 0.52
C PRO A 383 -1.53 -15.14 -0.16
N SER A 384 -1.03 -14.12 0.53
CA SER A 384 -0.96 -12.75 0.01
C SER A 384 -0.08 -12.65 -1.24
N SER A 385 1.13 -13.21 -1.18
CA SER A 385 2.12 -13.11 -2.26
C SER A 385 1.84 -14.01 -3.46
N SER A 386 1.09 -15.10 -3.26
CA SER A 386 0.66 -16.01 -4.35
C SER A 386 -0.68 -15.58 -4.95
N TRP A 387 -1.78 -16.09 -4.43
CA TRP A 387 -3.11 -15.88 -4.99
C TRP A 387 -3.75 -14.53 -4.60
N GLY A 388 -3.42 -14.00 -3.42
CA GLY A 388 -3.88 -12.67 -2.99
C GLY A 388 -3.40 -11.55 -3.92
N ASN A 389 -2.22 -11.69 -4.52
CA ASN A 389 -1.67 -10.75 -5.50
C ASN A 389 -2.18 -10.98 -6.93
N ARG A 390 -2.96 -12.03 -7.21
CA ARG A 390 -3.25 -12.47 -8.59
C ARG A 390 -4.68 -12.95 -8.84
N LEU A 391 -5.20 -13.85 -7.98
CA LEU A 391 -6.50 -14.50 -8.19
C LEU A 391 -7.64 -13.78 -7.46
N LEU A 392 -7.41 -13.32 -6.22
CA LEU A 392 -8.41 -12.58 -5.46
C LEU A 392 -8.64 -11.23 -6.14
N GLU A 393 -9.71 -11.13 -6.91
CA GLU A 393 -10.00 -9.97 -7.76
C GLU A 393 -10.27 -8.71 -6.95
N MET A 394 -9.67 -7.59 -7.40
CA MET A 394 -9.89 -6.24 -6.90
C MET A 394 -10.71 -5.45 -7.91
N TYR A 395 -11.68 -4.68 -7.43
CA TYR A 395 -12.61 -3.93 -8.28
C TYR A 395 -12.54 -2.40 -8.07
N ASP A 396 -11.82 -1.97 -7.05
CA ASP A 396 -11.52 -0.58 -6.72
C ASP A 396 -10.06 -0.50 -6.26
N PRO A 397 -9.25 0.44 -6.76
CA PRO A 397 -7.86 0.58 -6.35
C PRO A 397 -7.69 0.86 -4.85
N ARG A 398 -8.69 1.48 -4.20
CA ARG A 398 -8.72 1.73 -2.76
C ARG A 398 -8.98 0.47 -1.92
N SER A 399 -9.39 -0.62 -2.56
CA SER A 399 -9.60 -1.92 -1.92
C SER A 399 -8.32 -2.73 -1.74
N ASN A 400 -7.22 -2.34 -2.39
CA ASN A 400 -5.97 -3.11 -2.46
C ASN A 400 -4.89 -2.48 -1.58
N VAL A 401 -4.81 -2.92 -0.32
CA VAL A 401 -3.87 -2.39 0.68
C VAL A 401 -2.84 -3.45 1.07
N PHE A 402 -1.54 -3.13 0.93
CA PHE A 402 -0.48 -4.04 1.36
C PHE A 402 0.90 -3.34 1.41
N PRO A 403 1.89 -3.88 2.17
CA PRO A 403 3.26 -3.36 2.22
C PRO A 403 4.01 -3.66 0.93
N ARG A 404 4.55 -2.64 0.28
CA ARG A 404 5.24 -2.76 -1.02
C ARG A 404 6.76 -2.85 -0.90
N GLY A 405 7.32 -2.47 0.24
CA GLY A 405 8.73 -2.64 0.56
C GLY A 405 9.08 -4.07 0.99
N GLY A 406 8.09 -4.86 1.38
CA GLY A 406 8.27 -6.26 1.74
C GLY A 406 8.43 -6.54 3.24
N GLY A 407 8.12 -5.56 4.10
CA GLY A 407 8.10 -5.73 5.55
C GLY A 407 6.95 -6.62 6.02
N ILE A 408 7.24 -7.56 6.91
CA ILE A 408 6.23 -8.37 7.61
C ILE A 408 5.66 -7.61 8.82
N GLY A 409 4.46 -8.01 9.29
CA GLY A 409 3.82 -7.41 10.46
C GLY A 409 3.04 -6.12 10.19
N GLN A 410 2.98 -5.67 8.95
CA GLN A 410 2.31 -4.42 8.57
C GLN A 410 0.79 -4.58 8.43
N GLY A 411 0.35 -5.79 8.05
CA GLY A 411 -1.02 -6.07 7.58
C GLY A 411 -2.10 -5.75 8.61
N LEU A 412 -1.88 -6.03 9.90
CA LEU A 412 -2.88 -5.76 10.94
C LEU A 412 -3.08 -4.25 11.15
N GLY A 413 -1.99 -3.49 11.28
CA GLY A 413 -2.06 -2.02 11.38
C GLY A 413 -2.75 -1.40 10.15
N MET A 414 -2.39 -1.85 8.95
CA MET A 414 -3.05 -1.44 7.70
C MET A 414 -4.54 -1.78 7.70
N GLY A 415 -4.92 -2.98 8.16
CA GLY A 415 -6.32 -3.38 8.27
C GLY A 415 -7.12 -2.50 9.23
N ILE A 416 -6.55 -2.15 10.37
CA ILE A 416 -7.16 -1.21 11.33
C ILE A 416 -7.43 0.13 10.65
N GLY A 417 -6.41 0.73 10.02
CA GLY A 417 -6.54 2.01 9.36
C GLY A 417 -7.58 2.00 8.24
N ALA A 418 -7.56 0.98 7.39
CA ALA A 418 -8.51 0.83 6.29
C ALA A 418 -9.95 0.68 6.78
N ALA A 419 -10.19 -0.14 7.82
CA ALA A 419 -11.52 -0.36 8.39
C ALA A 419 -12.08 0.89 9.09
N LEU A 420 -11.22 1.71 9.69
CA LEU A 420 -11.63 2.96 10.32
C LEU A 420 -11.83 4.11 9.32
N ALA A 421 -11.27 3.99 8.11
CA ALA A 421 -11.46 4.96 7.03
C ALA A 421 -12.89 4.98 6.50
N ASP A 422 -13.56 3.82 6.48
CA ASP A 422 -14.96 3.67 6.07
C ASP A 422 -15.59 2.51 6.86
N PRO A 423 -16.27 2.81 7.97
CA PRO A 423 -16.84 1.79 8.86
C PRO A 423 -17.93 0.90 8.20
N GLU A 424 -18.55 1.37 7.12
CA GLU A 424 -19.58 0.60 6.40
C GLU A 424 -18.96 -0.46 5.46
N ARG A 425 -17.70 -0.26 5.04
CA ARG A 425 -17.00 -1.20 4.15
C ARG A 425 -16.36 -2.34 4.96
N PRO A 426 -16.71 -3.61 4.67
CA PRO A 426 -16.01 -4.72 5.29
C PRO A 426 -14.54 -4.70 4.92
N THR A 427 -13.68 -4.86 5.92
CA THR A 427 -12.24 -5.00 5.73
C THR A 427 -11.77 -6.39 6.14
N VAL A 428 -10.93 -7.00 5.32
CA VAL A 428 -10.29 -8.29 5.60
C VAL A 428 -8.79 -8.12 5.64
N VAL A 429 -8.14 -8.61 6.70
CA VAL A 429 -6.69 -8.74 6.78
C VAL A 429 -6.30 -10.17 6.41
N ILE A 430 -5.35 -10.33 5.50
CA ILE A 430 -4.68 -11.60 5.21
C ILE A 430 -3.27 -11.54 5.81
N ALA A 431 -3.04 -12.27 6.89
CA ALA A 431 -1.76 -12.34 7.58
C ALA A 431 -1.29 -13.78 7.78
N GLY A 432 0.02 -13.99 7.88
CA GLY A 432 0.59 -15.22 8.41
C GLY A 432 0.76 -15.13 9.92
N ASP A 433 0.85 -16.27 10.59
CA ASP A 433 1.10 -16.35 12.03
C ASP A 433 2.40 -15.64 12.43
N GLY A 434 3.49 -15.83 11.67
CA GLY A 434 4.77 -15.16 11.93
C GLY A 434 4.73 -13.66 11.69
N GLY A 435 3.99 -13.19 10.68
CA GLY A 435 3.80 -11.77 10.42
C GLY A 435 2.92 -11.11 11.48
N LEU A 436 1.80 -11.73 11.85
CA LEU A 436 0.91 -11.24 12.89
C LEU A 436 1.63 -11.09 14.23
N ALA A 437 2.54 -12.01 14.54
CA ALA A 437 3.30 -12.01 15.80
C ALA A 437 4.15 -10.75 15.99
N VAL A 438 4.57 -10.07 14.92
CA VAL A 438 5.40 -8.85 15.00
C VAL A 438 4.67 -7.71 15.73
N HIS A 439 3.38 -7.53 15.46
CA HIS A 439 2.56 -6.50 16.09
C HIS A 439 1.29 -7.10 16.73
N LEU A 440 1.46 -8.22 17.43
CA LEU A 440 0.35 -8.96 18.06
C LEU A 440 -0.47 -8.10 19.03
N GLY A 441 0.17 -7.13 19.69
CA GLY A 441 -0.48 -6.19 20.60
C GLY A 441 -1.61 -5.37 19.96
N GLU A 442 -1.61 -5.22 18.64
CA GLU A 442 -2.66 -4.47 17.94
C GLU A 442 -4.02 -5.20 17.90
N LEU A 443 -4.08 -6.47 18.29
CA LEU A 443 -5.37 -7.13 18.55
C LEU A 443 -6.15 -6.42 19.68
N LEU A 444 -5.45 -5.77 20.62
CA LEU A 444 -6.09 -4.94 21.65
C LEU A 444 -6.60 -3.60 21.07
N THR A 445 -5.93 -3.04 20.06
CA THR A 445 -6.45 -1.89 19.31
C THR A 445 -7.71 -2.29 18.54
N VAL A 446 -7.71 -3.45 17.89
CA VAL A 446 -8.90 -4.01 17.23
C VAL A 446 -10.05 -4.20 18.21
N ALA A 447 -9.79 -4.75 19.40
CA ALA A 447 -10.80 -4.96 20.44
C ALA A 447 -11.35 -3.64 21.01
N GLN A 448 -10.51 -2.61 21.15
CA GLN A 448 -10.87 -1.28 21.65
C GLN A 448 -11.71 -0.49 20.64
N GLU A 449 -11.25 -0.41 19.39
CA GLU A 449 -11.87 0.40 18.33
C GLU A 449 -13.07 -0.30 17.68
N ARG A 450 -13.14 -1.63 17.79
CA ARG A 450 -14.21 -2.49 17.26
C ARG A 450 -14.54 -2.25 15.78
N PRO A 451 -13.53 -2.13 14.89
CA PRO A 451 -13.79 -1.92 13.47
C PRO A 451 -14.50 -3.14 12.85
N ARG A 452 -15.20 -2.95 11.73
CA ARG A 452 -15.73 -4.04 10.90
C ARG A 452 -14.58 -4.72 10.17
N LEU A 453 -13.85 -5.58 10.89
CA LEU A 453 -12.57 -6.16 10.47
C LEU A 453 -12.52 -7.66 10.69
N THR A 454 -12.32 -8.42 9.63
CA THR A 454 -12.01 -9.85 9.71
C THR A 454 -10.50 -10.05 9.59
N VAL A 455 -9.85 -10.59 10.61
CA VAL A 455 -8.42 -10.92 10.61
C VAL A 455 -8.26 -12.40 10.29
N LEU A 456 -7.82 -12.72 9.05
CA LEU A 456 -7.51 -14.08 8.63
C LEU A 456 -6.04 -14.37 8.89
N VAL A 457 -5.76 -15.29 9.81
CA VAL A 457 -4.43 -15.75 10.17
C VAL A 457 -4.16 -17.10 9.55
N PHE A 458 -3.30 -17.14 8.56
CA PHE A 458 -2.83 -18.39 7.94
C PHE A 458 -1.70 -18.96 8.80
N ASN A 459 -2.05 -19.99 9.57
CA ASN A 459 -1.16 -20.61 10.56
C ASN A 459 -0.46 -21.84 9.96
N ASP A 460 0.85 -21.71 9.68
CA ASP A 460 1.71 -22.80 9.25
C ASP A 460 2.89 -23.05 10.21
N GLY A 461 2.92 -22.41 11.39
CA GLY A 461 3.94 -22.56 12.42
C GLY A 461 5.23 -21.82 12.12
N GLY A 462 5.19 -20.68 11.41
CA GLY A 462 6.36 -19.82 11.24
C GLY A 462 6.47 -19.04 9.94
N TYR A 463 7.68 -18.95 9.39
CA TYR A 463 7.97 -18.21 8.17
C TYR A 463 7.93 -19.12 6.93
N GLY A 464 6.73 -19.53 6.49
CA GLY A 464 6.53 -20.50 5.43
C GLY A 464 7.22 -20.15 4.11
N VAL A 465 7.24 -18.87 3.70
CA VAL A 465 7.97 -18.43 2.49
C VAL A 465 9.46 -18.75 2.59
N LEU A 466 10.08 -18.41 3.72
CA LEU A 466 11.51 -18.64 3.94
C LEU A 466 11.81 -20.14 4.13
N ARG A 467 10.89 -20.89 4.74
CA ARG A 467 10.96 -22.34 4.81
C ARG A 467 11.04 -22.96 3.42
N ASN A 468 10.11 -22.60 2.52
CA ASN A 468 10.11 -23.07 1.14
C ASN A 468 11.37 -22.66 0.37
N MET A 469 11.93 -21.49 0.66
CA MET A 469 13.21 -21.06 0.06
C MET A 469 14.37 -21.90 0.58
N GLN A 470 14.46 -22.12 1.90
CA GLN A 470 15.55 -22.92 2.48
C GLN A 470 15.55 -24.37 1.97
N ASP A 471 14.37 -24.97 1.80
CA ASP A 471 14.23 -26.35 1.27
C ASP A 471 14.80 -26.51 -0.16
N ARG A 472 15.07 -25.41 -0.88
CA ARG A 472 15.67 -25.45 -2.22
C ARG A 472 17.20 -25.46 -2.23
N TYR A 473 17.84 -24.88 -1.22
CA TYR A 473 19.29 -24.72 -1.22
C TYR A 473 19.99 -25.31 0.01
N SER A 474 19.25 -25.77 1.00
CA SER A 474 19.80 -26.27 2.25
C SER A 474 19.09 -27.56 2.68
N GLU A 475 19.84 -28.51 3.24
CA GLU A 475 19.28 -29.68 3.90
C GLU A 475 18.75 -29.39 5.31
N ARG A 476 18.99 -28.16 5.81
CA ARG A 476 18.64 -27.73 7.16
C ARG A 476 17.87 -26.42 7.17
N ARG A 477 16.74 -26.40 7.87
CA ARG A 477 16.00 -25.18 8.18
C ARG A 477 16.61 -24.45 9.39
N SER A 478 16.66 -23.11 9.35
CA SER A 478 17.23 -22.28 10.40
C SER A 478 16.36 -21.05 10.65
N GLY A 479 15.80 -20.93 11.86
CA GLY A 479 15.05 -19.73 12.30
C GLY A 479 13.71 -19.52 11.61
N VAL A 480 13.13 -20.52 10.95
CA VAL A 480 11.89 -20.41 10.17
C VAL A 480 10.70 -21.14 10.80
N ASP A 481 10.95 -22.10 11.67
CA ASP A 481 9.93 -22.78 12.46
C ASP A 481 9.78 -22.05 13.79
N LEU A 482 8.60 -21.53 14.08
CA LEU A 482 8.33 -20.69 15.24
C LEU A 482 7.30 -21.33 16.16
N ALA A 483 7.36 -21.00 17.46
CA ALA A 483 6.24 -21.23 18.35
C ALA A 483 5.15 -20.21 18.06
N THR A 484 3.94 -20.66 17.79
CA THR A 484 2.77 -19.82 17.59
C THR A 484 1.82 -19.91 18.77
N PRO A 485 1.06 -18.87 19.07
CA PRO A 485 0.06 -18.94 20.15
C PRO A 485 -1.08 -19.89 19.77
N ASP A 486 -1.81 -20.37 20.75
CA ASP A 486 -3.16 -20.85 20.57
C ASP A 486 -4.05 -19.65 20.22
N PHE A 487 -4.50 -19.56 18.98
CA PHE A 487 -5.25 -18.38 18.48
C PHE A 487 -6.64 -18.28 19.08
N GLU A 488 -7.27 -19.37 19.51
CA GLU A 488 -8.54 -19.34 20.23
C GLU A 488 -8.37 -18.71 21.61
N LEU A 489 -7.37 -19.16 22.37
CA LEU A 489 -7.05 -18.57 23.68
C LEU A 489 -6.63 -17.11 23.55
N LEU A 490 -5.86 -16.76 22.54
CA LEU A 490 -5.43 -15.40 22.27
C LEU A 490 -6.62 -14.49 21.95
N ALA A 491 -7.52 -14.90 21.04
CA ALA A 491 -8.72 -14.15 20.70
C ALA A 491 -9.59 -13.91 21.95
N ARG A 492 -9.80 -14.95 22.74
CA ARG A 492 -10.55 -14.86 24.00
C ARG A 492 -9.89 -13.91 25.01
N ALA A 493 -8.57 -13.95 25.13
CA ALA A 493 -7.82 -13.03 26.01
C ALA A 493 -7.93 -11.56 25.57
N CYS A 494 -8.05 -11.31 24.26
CA CYS A 494 -8.28 -9.99 23.69
C CYS A 494 -9.77 -9.59 23.63
N GLY A 495 -10.71 -10.47 24.01
CA GLY A 495 -12.15 -10.20 23.91
C GLY A 495 -12.68 -10.20 22.48
N LEU A 496 -12.04 -10.92 21.57
CA LEU A 496 -12.42 -11.04 20.16
C LEU A 496 -13.17 -12.36 19.89
N PRO A 497 -14.20 -12.37 19.04
CA PRO A 497 -14.76 -13.59 18.49
C PRO A 497 -13.69 -14.37 17.71
N TYR A 498 -13.76 -15.70 17.77
CA TYR A 498 -12.84 -16.60 17.10
C TYR A 498 -13.58 -17.63 16.25
N LEU A 499 -13.08 -17.86 15.05
CA LEU A 499 -13.52 -18.92 14.15
C LEU A 499 -12.29 -19.65 13.57
N ARG A 500 -12.48 -20.88 13.09
CA ARG A 500 -11.40 -21.69 12.52
C ARG A 500 -11.83 -22.35 11.21
N ILE A 501 -10.95 -22.33 10.23
CA ILE A 501 -11.05 -23.07 8.97
C ILE A 501 -9.98 -24.16 8.98
N ALA A 502 -10.40 -25.43 9.07
CA ALA A 502 -9.53 -26.58 9.09
C ALA A 502 -9.73 -27.49 7.86
N ASP A 503 -10.72 -27.21 7.03
CA ASP A 503 -11.02 -27.93 5.79
C ASP A 503 -11.66 -26.99 4.76
N THR A 504 -11.78 -27.46 3.53
CA THR A 504 -12.30 -26.67 2.40
C THR A 504 -13.82 -26.51 2.42
N GLU A 505 -14.55 -27.43 3.04
CA GLU A 505 -16.03 -27.42 3.05
C GLU A 505 -16.57 -26.33 3.97
N HIS A 506 -15.90 -26.08 5.09
CA HIS A 506 -16.25 -25.05 6.07
C HIS A 506 -15.72 -23.66 5.73
N ALA A 507 -14.85 -23.53 4.72
CA ALA A 507 -14.25 -22.24 4.35
C ALA A 507 -15.33 -21.15 4.10
N ARG A 508 -16.30 -21.44 3.24
CA ARG A 508 -17.34 -20.46 2.87
C ARG A 508 -18.25 -20.08 4.03
N PRO A 509 -18.90 -21.00 4.76
CA PRO A 509 -19.78 -20.63 5.87
C PRO A 509 -19.05 -19.87 7.00
N VAL A 510 -17.80 -20.21 7.30
CA VAL A 510 -16.99 -19.47 8.30
C VAL A 510 -16.71 -18.05 7.82
N LEU A 511 -16.35 -17.87 6.55
CA LEU A 511 -16.07 -16.54 6.00
C LEU A 511 -17.35 -15.70 5.86
N GLU A 512 -18.50 -16.30 5.52
CA GLU A 512 -19.81 -15.61 5.52
C GLU A 512 -20.14 -15.09 6.92
N GLN A 513 -19.94 -15.90 7.96
CA GLN A 513 -20.14 -15.49 9.34
C GLN A 513 -19.21 -14.36 9.75
N ALA A 514 -17.90 -14.48 9.44
CA ALA A 514 -16.89 -13.51 9.85
C ALA A 514 -17.05 -12.16 9.15
N VAL A 515 -17.22 -12.15 7.83
CA VAL A 515 -17.38 -10.93 7.01
C VAL A 515 -18.73 -10.25 7.25
N GLY A 516 -19.76 -11.06 7.54
CA GLY A 516 -21.11 -10.57 7.87
C GLY A 516 -21.24 -9.98 9.27
N ALA A 517 -20.24 -10.12 10.14
CA ALA A 517 -20.26 -9.57 11.49
C ALA A 517 -20.12 -8.03 11.46
N GLU A 518 -20.87 -7.34 12.35
CA GLU A 518 -20.76 -5.87 12.51
C GLU A 518 -19.49 -5.41 13.23
N GLY A 519 -18.76 -6.33 13.85
CA GLY A 519 -17.54 -6.06 14.62
C GLY A 519 -16.37 -6.96 14.19
N PRO A 520 -15.23 -6.86 14.91
CA PRO A 520 -14.03 -7.60 14.54
C PRO A 520 -14.17 -9.10 14.82
N THR A 521 -13.56 -9.92 13.96
CA THR A 521 -13.47 -11.38 14.12
C THR A 521 -12.08 -11.86 13.77
N LEU A 522 -11.48 -12.71 14.62
CA LEU A 522 -10.25 -13.43 14.33
C LEU A 522 -10.60 -14.80 13.73
N VAL A 523 -10.09 -15.09 12.54
CA VAL A 523 -10.28 -16.38 11.85
C VAL A 523 -8.93 -17.02 11.64
N GLU A 524 -8.71 -18.18 12.25
CA GLU A 524 -7.53 -19.01 11.98
C GLU A 524 -7.80 -19.91 10.77
N VAL A 525 -6.92 -19.87 9.78
CA VAL A 525 -6.82 -20.85 8.72
C VAL A 525 -5.70 -21.81 9.08
N ASP A 526 -6.07 -22.99 9.57
CA ASP A 526 -5.12 -24.03 9.97
C ASP A 526 -4.56 -24.74 8.73
N LEU A 527 -3.38 -24.30 8.29
CA LEU A 527 -2.74 -24.85 7.09
C LEU A 527 -2.22 -26.28 7.28
N ALA A 528 -1.98 -26.72 8.53
CA ALA A 528 -1.60 -28.10 8.80
C ALA A 528 -2.79 -29.05 8.56
N ALA A 529 -3.99 -28.67 8.99
CA ALA A 529 -5.21 -29.44 8.77
C ALA A 529 -5.73 -29.32 7.33
N LEU A 530 -5.66 -28.13 6.73
CA LEU A 530 -6.11 -27.86 5.36
C LEU A 530 -5.26 -28.62 4.31
N GLY A 531 -3.99 -28.80 4.59
CA GLY A 531 -3.01 -29.44 3.70
C GLY A 531 -2.20 -28.46 2.85
N PRO A 532 -1.09 -28.95 2.25
CA PRO A 532 -0.14 -28.12 1.52
C PRO A 532 -0.69 -27.65 0.17
N MET A 533 -0.10 -26.58 -0.34
CA MET A 533 -0.23 -26.21 -1.76
C MET A 533 0.32 -27.33 -2.64
N LYS A 534 -0.25 -27.54 -3.82
CA LYS A 534 0.23 -28.51 -4.82
C LYS A 534 1.66 -28.18 -5.27
N ASN A 535 1.92 -26.87 -5.50
CA ASN A 535 3.24 -26.35 -5.78
C ASN A 535 3.61 -25.30 -4.71
N PRO A 536 4.60 -25.56 -3.84
CA PRO A 536 5.02 -24.63 -2.81
C PRO A 536 5.45 -23.29 -3.41
N PHE A 537 4.88 -22.22 -2.89
CA PHE A 537 5.22 -20.86 -3.34
C PHE A 537 6.60 -20.46 -2.84
N THR A 538 7.40 -19.91 -3.76
CA THR A 538 8.61 -19.15 -3.44
C THR A 538 8.59 -17.82 -4.20
N PRO A 539 9.03 -16.71 -3.59
CA PRO A 539 9.11 -15.46 -4.30
C PRO A 539 10.14 -15.54 -5.44
N PRO A 540 9.98 -14.75 -6.51
CA PRO A 540 10.94 -14.69 -7.61
C PRO A 540 12.17 -13.86 -7.22
N VAL A 541 12.90 -14.32 -6.20
CA VAL A 541 14.15 -13.71 -5.73
C VAL A 541 15.26 -14.71 -5.99
N LYS A 542 16.31 -14.26 -6.67
CA LYS A 542 17.50 -15.08 -6.89
C LYS A 542 18.28 -15.24 -5.60
N ILE A 543 18.60 -16.50 -5.25
CA ILE A 543 19.56 -16.80 -4.21
C ILE A 543 20.92 -16.98 -4.92
N PRO A 544 21.92 -16.13 -4.66
CA PRO A 544 23.23 -16.28 -5.31
C PRO A 544 23.80 -17.70 -5.08
N GLY A 545 24.20 -18.36 -6.15
CA GLY A 545 24.80 -19.71 -6.09
C GLY A 545 23.82 -20.88 -6.12
N THR A 546 22.52 -20.64 -6.40
CA THR A 546 21.52 -21.71 -6.61
C THR A 546 21.02 -21.76 -8.05
#